data_5dd96b75ac850a4ec22b48624c3efa38
#
_entry.id   5dd96b75ac850a4ec22b48624c3efa38
#
_cell.length_a   1.000
_cell.length_b   1.000
_cell.length_c   1.000
_cell.angle_alpha   90.00
_cell.angle_beta   90.00
_cell.angle_gamma   90.00
#
_symmetry.space_group_name_H-M   'P 1'
#
loop_
_entity.id
_entity.type
_entity.pdbx_description
1 polymer ?
#
loop_
_entity_poly.entity_id
_entity_poly.type
_entity_poly.pdbx_seq_one_letter_code
_entity_poly.pdbx_strand_id
1 'polypeptide(L)'
;MPEQALQVAFEIKTACDEISRRLLRWHWERKPGAHSLDALLEHIAARKQESPDYYDRMSDLTGKTSWQQLDTTLCMRVLLDPENDAARPLDLLSNTAHPSAARHACNAIRTARNEAAHAAV
;
A
#
# COMPACT_ATOMS: atom_id res chain seq x y z
N MET A 1 9.99 -21.64 -15.95
CA MET A 1 10.34 -20.24 -16.22
C MET A 1 11.84 -20.04 -16.09
N PRO A 2 12.50 -19.31 -16.98
CA PRO A 2 13.93 -19.03 -16.86
C PRO A 2 14.27 -18.33 -15.54
N GLU A 3 15.41 -18.69 -14.97
CA GLU A 3 15.87 -18.13 -13.70
C GLU A 3 15.97 -16.61 -13.74
N GLN A 4 16.42 -16.04 -14.87
CA GLN A 4 16.51 -14.61 -15.04
C GLN A 4 15.15 -13.90 -14.96
N ALA A 5 14.11 -14.52 -15.51
CA ALA A 5 12.76 -13.97 -15.44
C ALA A 5 12.22 -14.00 -14.02
N LEU A 6 12.53 -15.06 -13.25
CA LEU A 6 12.16 -15.13 -11.83
C LEU A 6 12.87 -14.04 -11.02
N GLN A 7 14.14 -13.78 -11.34
CA GLN A 7 14.92 -12.75 -10.66
C GLN A 7 14.31 -11.36 -10.93
N VAL A 8 13.96 -11.07 -12.17
CA VAL A 8 13.33 -9.80 -12.53
C VAL A 8 11.98 -9.65 -11.85
N ALA A 9 11.15 -10.69 -11.83
CA ALA A 9 9.86 -10.67 -11.17
C ALA A 9 10.02 -10.38 -9.67
N PHE A 10 11.00 -11.01 -9.01
CA PHE A 10 11.28 -10.75 -7.61
C PHE A 10 11.70 -9.31 -7.36
N GLU A 11 12.55 -8.75 -8.22
CA GLU A 11 12.99 -7.37 -8.11
C GLU A 11 11.83 -6.38 -8.27
N ILE A 12 10.92 -6.65 -9.21
CA ILE A 12 9.72 -5.82 -9.41
C ILE A 12 8.85 -5.84 -8.15
N LYS A 13 8.58 -7.04 -7.63
CA LYS A 13 7.77 -7.18 -6.42
C LYS A 13 8.39 -6.42 -5.24
N THR A 14 9.68 -6.58 -5.03
CA THR A 14 10.40 -5.94 -3.94
C THR A 14 10.36 -4.42 -4.08
N ALA A 15 10.57 -3.91 -5.28
CA ALA A 15 10.50 -2.47 -5.55
C ALA A 15 9.09 -1.92 -5.30
N CYS A 16 8.06 -2.64 -5.73
CA CYS A 16 6.67 -2.22 -5.49
C CYS A 16 6.34 -2.18 -4.01
N ASP A 17 6.78 -3.18 -3.24
CA ASP A 17 6.57 -3.21 -1.81
C ASP A 17 7.28 -2.04 -1.12
N GLU A 18 8.51 -1.74 -1.50
CA GLU A 18 9.27 -0.64 -0.93
C GLU A 18 8.64 0.72 -1.24
N ILE A 19 8.26 0.95 -2.50
CA ILE A 19 7.61 2.19 -2.91
C ILE A 19 6.29 2.36 -2.16
N SER A 20 5.51 1.30 -2.03
CA SER A 20 4.22 1.33 -1.35
C SER A 20 4.38 1.70 0.13
N ARG A 21 5.38 1.14 0.80
CA ARG A 21 5.67 1.49 2.20
C ARG A 21 6.06 2.95 2.35
N ARG A 22 6.89 3.46 1.44
CA ARG A 22 7.31 4.87 1.46
C ARG A 22 6.12 5.81 1.27
N LEU A 23 5.25 5.50 0.30
CA LEU A 23 4.06 6.30 0.05
C LEU A 23 3.10 6.29 1.24
N LEU A 24 2.86 5.12 1.81
CA LEU A 24 1.97 5.00 2.96
C LEU A 24 2.52 5.75 4.16
N ARG A 25 3.80 5.57 4.47
CA ARG A 25 4.43 6.25 5.61
C ARG A 25 4.42 7.76 5.43
N TRP A 26 4.74 8.24 4.23
CA TRP A 26 4.69 9.65 3.91
C TRP A 26 3.28 10.22 4.12
N HIS A 27 2.27 9.52 3.61
CA HIS A 27 0.87 9.92 3.76
C HIS A 27 0.45 9.91 5.23
N TRP A 28 0.82 8.86 5.96
CA TRP A 28 0.46 8.69 7.37
C TRP A 28 1.07 9.79 8.23
N GLU A 29 2.33 10.15 8.00
CA GLU A 29 3.03 11.17 8.77
C GLU A 29 2.44 12.58 8.57
N ARG A 30 1.65 12.79 7.55
CA ARG A 30 0.99 14.09 7.29
C ARG A 30 -0.36 14.21 7.97
N LYS A 31 -0.93 13.13 8.46
CA LYS A 31 -2.19 13.18 9.18
C LYS A 31 -1.96 13.69 10.60
N PRO A 32 -2.96 14.39 11.19
CA PRO A 32 -2.85 14.79 12.60
C PRO A 32 -2.90 13.55 13.50
N GLY A 33 -2.23 13.64 14.65
CA GLY A 33 -2.23 12.58 15.66
C GLY A 33 -0.94 11.80 15.69
N ALA A 34 -0.98 10.61 16.28
CA ALA A 34 0.18 9.74 16.40
C ALA A 34 0.51 9.07 15.06
N HIS A 35 1.80 8.96 14.77
CA HIS A 35 2.29 8.45 13.48
C HIS A 35 3.12 7.17 13.61
N SER A 36 3.09 6.51 14.75
CA SER A 36 3.79 5.24 14.94
C SER A 36 3.15 4.13 14.10
N LEU A 37 3.90 3.06 13.89
CA LEU A 37 3.36 1.87 13.24
C LEU A 37 2.19 1.30 14.04
N ASP A 38 2.29 1.26 15.37
CA ASP A 38 1.21 0.77 16.22
C ASP A 38 -0.06 1.57 16.03
N ALA A 39 0.05 2.90 15.94
CA ALA A 39 -1.12 3.77 15.70
C ALA A 39 -1.73 3.47 14.32
N LEU A 40 -0.91 3.23 13.32
CA LEU A 40 -1.38 2.85 11.99
C LEU A 40 -2.12 1.51 12.02
N LEU A 41 -1.57 0.51 12.68
CA LEU A 41 -2.19 -0.81 12.78
C LEU A 41 -3.53 -0.75 13.51
N GLU A 42 -3.62 0.06 14.58
CA GLU A 42 -4.89 0.28 15.28
C GLU A 42 -5.91 0.95 14.37
N HIS A 43 -5.48 1.93 13.59
CA HIS A 43 -6.35 2.61 12.62
C HIS A 43 -6.88 1.64 11.57
N ILE A 44 -6.02 0.78 11.03
CA ILE A 44 -6.43 -0.22 10.03
C ILE A 44 -7.42 -1.21 10.65
N ALA A 45 -7.18 -1.65 11.86
CA ALA A 45 -8.08 -2.57 12.56
C ALA A 45 -9.47 -1.94 12.76
N ALA A 46 -9.53 -0.67 13.12
CA ALA A 46 -10.79 0.06 13.26
C ALA A 46 -11.51 0.17 11.92
N ARG A 47 -10.78 0.50 10.86
CA ARG A 47 -11.35 0.59 9.52
C ARG A 47 -11.87 -0.75 9.01
N LYS A 48 -11.18 -1.83 9.35
CA LYS A 48 -11.62 -3.19 8.99
C LYS A 48 -12.95 -3.52 9.63
N GLN A 49 -13.20 -3.07 10.87
CA GLN A 49 -14.48 -3.26 11.54
C GLN A 49 -15.59 -2.44 10.90
N GLU A 50 -15.28 -1.23 10.45
CA GLU A 50 -16.26 -0.33 9.81
C GLU A 50 -16.57 -0.73 8.38
N SER A 51 -15.59 -1.26 7.66
CA SER A 51 -15.72 -1.61 6.24
C SER A 51 -15.11 -3.00 5.97
N PRO A 52 -15.71 -4.06 6.50
CA PRO A 52 -15.13 -5.40 6.37
C PRO A 52 -15.01 -5.87 4.92
N ASP A 53 -15.92 -5.47 4.05
CA ASP A 53 -15.87 -5.87 2.64
C ASP A 53 -14.69 -5.24 1.91
N TYR A 54 -14.42 -3.97 2.21
CA TYR A 54 -13.27 -3.27 1.62
C TYR A 54 -11.95 -3.89 2.05
N TYR A 55 -11.85 -4.31 3.31
CA TYR A 55 -10.63 -4.87 3.88
C TYR A 55 -10.60 -6.41 3.82
N ASP A 56 -11.46 -7.00 3.02
CA ASP A 56 -11.46 -8.42 2.78
C ASP A 56 -10.13 -8.88 2.18
N ARG A 57 -9.68 -10.08 2.53
CA ARG A 57 -8.44 -10.70 2.03
C ARG A 57 -7.17 -9.94 2.41
N MET A 58 -7.25 -9.04 3.37
CA MET A 58 -6.06 -8.38 3.87
C MET A 58 -5.28 -9.33 4.76
N SER A 59 -3.94 -9.27 4.68
CA SER A 59 -3.09 -10.09 5.53
C SER A 59 -3.31 -9.76 7.01
N ASP A 60 -3.00 -10.72 7.88
CA ASP A 60 -3.13 -10.56 9.32
C ASP A 60 -2.21 -9.44 9.80
N LEU A 61 -2.77 -8.55 10.62
CA LEU A 61 -2.03 -7.44 11.22
C LEU A 61 -1.34 -7.85 12.52
N THR A 62 -1.73 -9.00 13.07
CA THR A 62 -1.22 -9.46 14.36
C THR A 62 0.29 -9.75 14.26
N GLY A 63 1.04 -9.23 15.22
CA GLY A 63 2.47 -9.49 15.28
C GLY A 63 3.34 -8.67 14.35
N LYS A 64 2.77 -7.72 13.61
CA LYS A 64 3.58 -6.82 12.80
C LYS A 64 4.25 -5.79 13.71
N THR A 65 5.59 -5.76 13.65
CA THR A 65 6.40 -4.89 14.48
C THR A 65 7.28 -3.94 13.68
N SER A 66 7.31 -4.08 12.35
CA SER A 66 8.16 -3.29 11.48
C SER A 66 7.42 -2.88 10.22
N TRP A 67 7.70 -1.69 9.72
CA TRP A 67 7.17 -1.20 8.43
C TRP A 67 7.52 -2.15 7.29
N GLN A 68 8.65 -2.85 7.39
CA GLN A 68 9.09 -3.81 6.36
C GLN A 68 8.16 -4.99 6.18
N GLN A 69 7.28 -5.24 7.14
CA GLN A 69 6.30 -6.32 7.09
C GLN A 69 5.02 -5.94 6.34
N LEU A 70 4.91 -4.68 5.91
CA LEU A 70 3.77 -4.22 5.13
C LEU A 70 4.07 -4.40 3.65
N ASP A 71 3.19 -5.10 2.94
CA ASP A 71 3.34 -5.33 1.51
C ASP A 71 2.53 -4.32 0.67
N THR A 72 2.67 -4.41 -0.64
CA THR A 72 1.95 -3.54 -1.57
C THR A 72 0.44 -3.64 -1.37
N THR A 73 -0.09 -4.85 -1.22
CA THR A 73 -1.53 -5.07 -1.07
C THR A 73 -2.08 -4.31 0.12
N LEU A 74 -1.44 -4.46 1.27
CA LEU A 74 -1.87 -3.77 2.48
C LEU A 74 -1.72 -2.25 2.35
N CYS A 75 -0.56 -1.79 1.88
CA CYS A 75 -0.31 -0.35 1.74
C CYS A 75 -1.31 0.31 0.80
N MET A 76 -1.63 -0.32 -0.33
CA MET A 76 -2.57 0.23 -1.29
C MET A 76 -4.01 0.18 -0.79
N ARG A 77 -4.38 -0.81 0.01
CA ARG A 77 -5.69 -0.84 0.66
C ARG A 77 -5.88 0.39 1.54
N VAL A 78 -4.89 0.73 2.32
CA VAL A 78 -4.95 1.91 3.20
C VAL A 78 -4.93 3.20 2.39
N LEU A 79 -4.02 3.31 1.43
CA LEU A 79 -3.89 4.51 0.61
C LEU A 79 -5.13 4.80 -0.24
N LEU A 80 -5.84 3.77 -0.69
CA LEU A 80 -7.01 3.92 -1.55
C LEU A 80 -8.33 3.83 -0.77
N ASP A 81 -8.29 3.76 0.55
CA ASP A 81 -9.49 3.78 1.39
C ASP A 81 -10.09 5.18 1.35
N PRO A 82 -11.34 5.35 0.88
CA PRO A 82 -11.97 6.67 0.78
C PRO A 82 -12.05 7.43 2.12
N GLU A 83 -12.18 6.71 3.22
CA GLU A 83 -12.29 7.31 4.55
C GLU A 83 -10.95 7.85 5.08
N ASN A 84 -9.84 7.48 4.44
CA ASN A 84 -8.52 7.96 4.81
C ASN A 84 -8.07 9.14 3.97
N ASP A 85 -8.96 9.76 3.21
CA ASP A 85 -8.61 10.72 2.16
C ASP A 85 -7.62 10.12 1.15
N ALA A 86 -7.56 8.81 1.08
CA ALA A 86 -6.68 8.13 0.16
C ALA A 86 -7.09 8.33 -1.31
N ALA A 87 -8.26 8.97 -1.53
CA ALA A 87 -8.59 9.49 -2.84
C ALA A 87 -7.59 10.57 -3.28
N ARG A 88 -6.86 11.16 -2.30
CA ARG A 88 -5.81 12.14 -2.53
C ARG A 88 -4.52 11.70 -1.81
N PRO A 89 -4.04 10.47 -2.10
CA PRO A 89 -2.92 9.93 -1.32
C PRO A 89 -1.63 10.70 -1.47
N LEU A 90 -1.51 11.53 -2.50
CA LEU A 90 -0.27 12.20 -2.86
C LEU A 90 -0.52 13.68 -3.10
N ASP A 91 -0.88 14.40 -2.04
CA ASP A 91 -1.12 15.84 -2.12
C ASP A 91 0.07 16.61 -2.70
N LEU A 92 1.29 16.14 -2.46
CA LEU A 92 2.46 16.74 -3.07
C LEU A 92 2.40 16.68 -4.61
N LEU A 93 1.83 15.61 -5.14
CA LEU A 93 1.66 15.45 -6.58
C LEU A 93 0.40 16.14 -7.08
N SER A 94 -0.55 16.43 -6.21
CA SER A 94 -1.82 17.02 -6.60
C SER A 94 -1.67 18.46 -7.11
N ASN A 95 -0.58 19.14 -6.75
CA ASN A 95 -0.27 20.45 -7.30
C ASN A 95 0.12 20.40 -8.77
N THR A 96 0.54 19.22 -9.26
CA THR A 96 1.01 19.03 -10.62
C THR A 96 0.27 17.94 -11.35
N ALA A 97 -0.54 17.15 -10.66
CA ALA A 97 -1.25 16.01 -11.22
C ALA A 97 -2.72 16.04 -10.78
N HIS A 98 -3.58 15.61 -11.69
CA HIS A 98 -4.99 15.43 -11.37
C HIS A 98 -5.15 14.37 -10.26
N PRO A 99 -6.12 14.51 -9.32
CA PRO A 99 -6.33 13.51 -8.26
C PRO A 99 -6.51 12.09 -8.77
N SER A 100 -7.15 11.91 -9.93
CA SER A 100 -7.29 10.59 -10.54
C SER A 100 -5.96 10.00 -11.02
N ALA A 101 -4.97 10.84 -11.33
CA ALA A 101 -3.65 10.34 -11.73
C ALA A 101 -2.93 9.66 -10.57
N ALA A 102 -3.04 10.19 -9.36
CA ALA A 102 -2.47 9.55 -8.17
C ALA A 102 -3.11 8.19 -7.91
N ARG A 103 -4.44 8.09 -8.04
CA ARG A 103 -5.15 6.83 -7.90
C ARG A 103 -4.72 5.83 -8.98
N HIS A 104 -4.59 6.27 -10.22
CA HIS A 104 -4.12 5.41 -11.31
C HIS A 104 -2.70 4.92 -11.06
N ALA A 105 -1.81 5.77 -10.56
CA ALA A 105 -0.45 5.37 -10.23
C ALA A 105 -0.41 4.31 -9.14
N CYS A 106 -1.20 4.46 -8.08
CA CYS A 106 -1.29 3.47 -7.02
C CYS A 106 -1.82 2.13 -7.55
N ASN A 107 -2.84 2.18 -8.40
CA ASN A 107 -3.39 0.96 -9.00
C ASN A 107 -2.38 0.30 -9.95
N ALA A 108 -1.59 1.07 -10.67
CA ALA A 108 -0.54 0.55 -11.54
C ALA A 108 0.54 -0.19 -10.75
N ILE A 109 0.95 0.36 -9.60
CA ILE A 109 1.91 -0.28 -8.71
C ILE A 109 1.35 -1.61 -8.20
N ARG A 110 0.10 -1.62 -7.77
CA ARG A 110 -0.58 -2.83 -7.29
C ARG A 110 -0.64 -3.90 -8.38
N THR A 111 -1.01 -3.50 -9.59
CA THR A 111 -1.11 -4.41 -10.73
C THR A 111 0.26 -4.99 -11.09
N ALA A 112 1.30 -4.15 -11.15
CA ALA A 112 2.65 -4.61 -11.46
C ALA A 112 3.15 -5.62 -10.43
N ARG A 113 2.90 -5.35 -9.15
CA ARG A 113 3.28 -6.27 -8.07
C ARG A 113 2.56 -7.60 -8.19
N ASN A 114 1.27 -7.58 -8.48
CA ASN A 114 0.48 -8.81 -8.60
C ASN A 114 0.93 -9.64 -9.80
N GLU A 115 1.21 -9.01 -10.93
CA GLU A 115 1.73 -9.71 -12.10
C GLU A 115 3.10 -10.34 -11.83
N ALA A 116 3.99 -9.61 -11.15
CA ALA A 116 5.30 -10.13 -10.79
C ALA A 116 5.19 -11.31 -9.82
N ALA A 117 4.29 -11.22 -8.83
CA ALA A 117 4.07 -12.30 -7.87
C ALA A 117 3.53 -13.56 -8.56
N HIS A 118 2.62 -13.40 -9.53
CA HIS A 118 2.09 -14.52 -10.30
C HIS A 118 3.15 -15.13 -11.23
N ALA A 119 4.00 -14.31 -11.82
CA ALA A 119 5.06 -14.79 -12.69
C ALA A 119 6.11 -15.63 -11.92
N ALA A 120 6.25 -15.40 -10.63
CA ALA A 120 7.22 -16.10 -9.79
C ALA A 120 6.72 -17.46 -9.28
N VAL A 121 5.49 -17.82 -9.56
CA VAL A 121 4.89 -19.08 -9.11
C VAL A 121 5.05 -20.19 -10.14
#